data_4f17adffa8a180b94196ef2a31c026cc
#
_entry.id   4f17adffa8a180b94196ef2a31c026cc
#
_cell.length_a   1.000
_cell.length_b   1.000
_cell.length_c   1.000
_cell.angle_alpha   90.00
_cell.angle_beta   90.00
_cell.angle_gamma   90.00
#
_symmetry.space_group_name_H-M   'P 1'
#
loop_
_entity.id
_entity.type
_entity.pdbx_description
1 polymer ?
#
loop_
_entity_poly.entity_id
_entity_poly.type
_entity_poly.pdbx_seq_one_letter_code
_entity_poly.pdbx_strand_id
1 'polypeptide(L)'
;MGKTLLKQVQEVVSEAVEDIRSLGLPPLGAEFAQLHGTDLHQALIAHRATKGFERPNVRGSARRRESSVRGFLDTNASLTTQFNYWDLAAPDRRSFLGARAWLSGVLTDFVPTYRFAFPSGEGVISEQGMTDFFHKLSLDSQWTVSIDAVPYAARIAYRNASLKRVVRERFRAQFPYHWRRMARGWYEEAQKKKLRDPGLHSFTYMFAGCCDIVGVSRITTVPKNNEKDRVITCEPTWNMVAQLSLALDLRECLRRRTGISIQFWQEVHKSLIRSGRATVDFSDASNRNIWSVVKALFPRRVVRHLEKLRNALFEYDGEYYPVNMLAPMGCGFTFDMLTLTLLAYARQFDPAASAFGDDIILSQESAAPFMEFVEKLGWKVNHSKTYVAGNFRESCGAFCDLGEDKLLLSYDLLWPDDEQACYVLGNKISRLVKTLNRGPVRDILVRCYERLHSCFPRDAYAEDDGGDLCDWLFFTEEEGCTNAARSTAVQLWSAMWQRPIELRSASESRAVEGNAVKHDIDNVRLACFLRRGASYGIPTGKFKESRITRDKKSGETLSGVTLVSIL
;
A
#
# COMPACT_ATOMS: atom_id res chain seq x y z
N MET A 1 11.22 -33.97 25.04
CA MET A 1 10.80 -32.56 24.91
C MET A 1 9.63 -32.51 23.95
N GLY A 2 8.46 -32.05 24.38
CA GLY A 2 7.30 -31.87 23.50
C GLY A 2 7.62 -30.88 22.36
N LYS A 3 7.06 -31.11 21.19
CA LYS A 3 7.16 -30.15 20.09
C LYS A 3 6.46 -28.85 20.51
N THR A 4 7.02 -27.69 20.15
CA THR A 4 6.35 -26.39 20.36
C THR A 4 5.07 -26.33 19.56
N LEU A 5 4.07 -25.51 19.99
CA LEU A 5 2.82 -25.28 19.26
C LEU A 5 3.08 -24.97 17.79
N LEU A 6 4.01 -24.04 17.52
CA LEU A 6 4.39 -23.67 16.15
C LEU A 6 4.78 -24.87 15.29
N LYS A 7 5.64 -25.78 15.80
CA LYS A 7 6.05 -26.96 15.03
C LYS A 7 4.90 -27.93 14.77
N GLN A 8 4.03 -28.13 15.77
CA GLN A 8 2.86 -29.00 15.61
C GLN A 8 1.91 -28.45 14.55
N VAL A 9 1.61 -27.15 14.59
CA VAL A 9 0.75 -26.49 13.60
C VAL A 9 1.39 -26.53 12.22
N GLN A 10 2.69 -26.28 12.07
CA GLN A 10 3.39 -26.37 10.79
C GLN A 10 3.36 -27.78 10.18
N GLU A 11 3.45 -28.83 10.97
CA GLU A 11 3.34 -30.22 10.49
C GLU A 11 1.92 -30.51 9.97
N VAL A 12 0.89 -30.14 10.74
CA VAL A 12 -0.51 -30.31 10.34
C VAL A 12 -0.81 -29.58 9.04
N VAL A 13 -0.33 -28.34 8.90
CA VAL A 13 -0.51 -27.53 7.69
C VAL A 13 0.21 -28.14 6.50
N SER A 14 1.44 -28.64 6.67
CA SER A 14 2.18 -29.30 5.58
C SER A 14 1.45 -30.49 5.02
N GLU A 15 0.91 -31.36 5.88
CA GLU A 15 0.15 -32.53 5.45
C GLU A 15 -1.13 -32.12 4.71
N ALA A 16 -1.87 -31.12 5.22
CA ALA A 16 -3.08 -30.63 4.55
C ALA A 16 -2.78 -30.08 3.15
N VAL A 17 -1.62 -29.43 2.94
CA VAL A 17 -1.20 -28.96 1.61
C VAL A 17 -0.93 -30.11 0.66
N GLU A 18 -0.23 -31.15 1.09
CA GLU A 18 0.03 -32.32 0.26
C GLU A 18 -1.27 -33.02 -0.13
N ASP A 19 -2.19 -33.19 0.83
CA ASP A 19 -3.52 -33.75 0.55
C ASP A 19 -4.28 -32.91 -0.48
N ILE A 20 -4.28 -31.58 -0.35
CA ILE A 20 -4.94 -30.68 -1.30
C ILE A 20 -4.29 -30.78 -2.69
N ARG A 21 -2.96 -30.83 -2.78
CA ARG A 21 -2.24 -30.98 -4.05
C ARG A 21 -2.57 -32.28 -4.75
N SER A 22 -2.75 -33.37 -3.99
CA SER A 22 -3.11 -34.68 -4.53
C SER A 22 -4.48 -34.72 -5.23
N LEU A 23 -5.36 -33.74 -4.96
CA LEU A 23 -6.66 -33.65 -5.62
C LEU A 23 -6.56 -33.24 -7.10
N GLY A 24 -5.42 -32.69 -7.56
CA GLY A 24 -5.23 -32.31 -8.96
C GLY A 24 -6.20 -31.26 -9.49
N LEU A 25 -6.68 -30.36 -8.65
CA LEU A 25 -7.64 -29.32 -9.05
C LEU A 25 -7.02 -28.31 -10.04
N PRO A 26 -7.79 -27.78 -10.99
CA PRO A 26 -7.27 -26.92 -12.03
C PRO A 26 -6.65 -25.63 -11.43
N PRO A 27 -5.49 -25.17 -11.97
CA PRO A 27 -4.90 -23.90 -11.59
C PRO A 27 -5.77 -22.73 -12.08
N LEU A 28 -5.53 -21.53 -11.55
CA LEU A 28 -6.18 -20.31 -12.07
C LEU A 28 -5.96 -20.20 -13.59
N GLY A 29 -7.01 -19.87 -14.32
CA GLY A 29 -6.99 -19.74 -15.77
C GLY A 29 -8.33 -20.09 -16.41
N ALA A 30 -8.30 -20.43 -17.69
CA ALA A 30 -9.52 -20.64 -18.49
C ALA A 30 -10.39 -21.81 -17.98
N GLU A 31 -9.79 -22.95 -17.63
CA GLU A 31 -10.51 -24.09 -17.07
C GLU A 31 -11.13 -23.77 -15.72
N PHE A 32 -10.37 -23.11 -14.85
CA PHE A 32 -10.85 -22.65 -13.56
C PHE A 32 -12.06 -21.73 -13.71
N ALA A 33 -12.05 -20.84 -14.71
CA ALA A 33 -13.13 -19.89 -14.96
C ALA A 33 -14.46 -20.54 -15.41
N GLN A 34 -14.42 -21.80 -15.86
CA GLN A 34 -15.63 -22.55 -16.22
C GLN A 34 -16.29 -23.25 -15.04
N LEU A 35 -15.59 -23.42 -13.93
CA LEU A 35 -16.15 -23.98 -12.71
C LEU A 35 -17.28 -23.07 -12.17
N HIS A 36 -18.18 -23.65 -11.41
CA HIS A 36 -19.25 -22.91 -10.71
C HIS A 36 -19.63 -23.60 -9.41
N GLY A 37 -20.36 -22.91 -8.54
CA GLY A 37 -20.89 -23.44 -7.30
C GLY A 37 -19.83 -24.00 -6.36
N THR A 38 -20.11 -25.17 -5.84
CA THR A 38 -19.23 -25.85 -4.88
C THR A 38 -17.84 -26.13 -5.46
N ASP A 39 -17.75 -26.57 -6.71
CA ASP A 39 -16.47 -26.93 -7.34
C ASP A 39 -15.58 -25.73 -7.52
N LEU A 40 -16.13 -24.59 -7.94
CA LEU A 40 -15.40 -23.32 -8.04
C LEU A 40 -14.86 -22.88 -6.68
N HIS A 41 -15.71 -22.91 -5.64
CA HIS A 41 -15.30 -22.47 -4.30
C HIS A 41 -14.23 -23.39 -3.71
N GLN A 42 -14.39 -24.73 -3.85
CA GLN A 42 -13.39 -25.71 -3.43
C GLN A 42 -12.04 -25.47 -4.14
N ALA A 43 -12.05 -25.28 -5.47
CA ALA A 43 -10.85 -25.03 -6.25
C ALA A 43 -10.17 -23.70 -5.86
N LEU A 44 -10.95 -22.64 -5.59
CA LEU A 44 -10.42 -21.36 -5.11
C LEU A 44 -9.68 -21.52 -3.78
N ILE A 45 -10.31 -22.20 -2.81
CA ILE A 45 -9.68 -22.40 -1.50
C ILE A 45 -8.46 -23.30 -1.60
N ALA A 46 -8.50 -24.34 -2.44
CA ALA A 46 -7.34 -25.19 -2.72
C ALA A 46 -6.16 -24.37 -3.26
N HIS A 47 -6.41 -23.53 -4.27
CA HIS A 47 -5.38 -22.64 -4.82
C HIS A 47 -4.81 -21.70 -3.76
N ARG A 48 -5.66 -21.10 -2.93
CA ARG A 48 -5.25 -20.21 -1.86
C ARG A 48 -4.42 -20.91 -0.78
N ALA A 49 -4.86 -22.12 -0.38
CA ALA A 49 -4.18 -22.93 0.63
C ALA A 49 -2.81 -23.42 0.12
N THR A 50 -2.73 -23.99 -1.08
CA THR A 50 -1.47 -24.48 -1.64
C THR A 50 -0.43 -23.37 -1.80
N LYS A 51 -0.84 -22.17 -2.17
CA LYS A 51 0.05 -21.02 -2.29
C LYS A 51 0.44 -20.41 -0.94
N GLY A 52 -0.49 -20.31 -0.01
CA GLY A 52 -0.31 -19.62 1.25
C GLY A 52 0.38 -20.47 2.30
N PHE A 53 0.13 -21.78 2.31
CA PHE A 53 0.75 -22.73 3.24
C PHE A 53 2.14 -23.20 2.82
N GLU A 54 2.66 -22.69 1.71
CA GLU A 54 3.99 -23.03 1.28
C GLU A 54 5.04 -22.51 2.27
N ARG A 55 5.86 -23.43 2.81
CA ARG A 55 6.92 -23.09 3.74
C ARG A 55 7.92 -22.13 3.08
N PRO A 56 8.24 -20.97 3.72
CA PRO A 56 9.20 -20.04 3.17
C PRO A 56 10.57 -20.68 2.92
N ASN A 57 11.07 -20.59 1.69
CA ASN A 57 12.40 -21.07 1.34
C ASN A 57 13.48 -20.06 1.76
N VAL A 58 13.87 -20.11 3.02
CA VAL A 58 14.89 -19.19 3.59
C VAL A 58 16.25 -19.39 2.94
N ARG A 59 16.63 -20.63 2.61
CA ARG A 59 17.95 -20.94 2.00
C ARG A 59 18.10 -20.38 0.60
N GLY A 60 16.99 -20.29 -0.15
CA GLY A 60 16.98 -19.70 -1.50
C GLY A 60 16.78 -18.19 -1.55
N SER A 61 16.69 -17.50 -0.40
CA SER A 61 16.30 -16.09 -0.34
C SER A 61 17.26 -15.16 -1.07
N ALA A 62 18.57 -15.35 -0.94
CA ALA A 62 19.57 -14.53 -1.62
C ALA A 62 19.48 -14.66 -3.16
N ARG A 63 19.41 -15.89 -3.67
CA ARG A 63 19.27 -16.16 -5.11
C ARG A 63 17.96 -15.62 -5.68
N ARG A 64 16.86 -15.77 -4.93
CA ARG A 64 15.55 -15.25 -5.30
C ARG A 64 15.57 -13.72 -5.37
N ARG A 65 16.17 -13.06 -4.37
CA ARG A 65 16.37 -11.61 -4.33
C ARG A 65 17.14 -11.12 -5.55
N GLU A 66 18.30 -11.70 -5.81
CA GLU A 66 19.16 -11.34 -6.95
C GLU A 66 18.42 -11.53 -8.29
N SER A 67 17.76 -12.67 -8.48
CA SER A 67 16.96 -12.94 -9.69
C SER A 67 15.82 -11.94 -9.86
N SER A 68 15.13 -11.56 -8.77
CA SER A 68 14.04 -10.59 -8.82
C SER A 68 14.55 -9.18 -9.17
N VAL A 69 15.67 -8.75 -8.59
CA VAL A 69 16.28 -7.45 -8.91
C VAL A 69 16.78 -7.42 -10.34
N ARG A 70 17.45 -8.48 -10.80
CA ARG A 70 17.90 -8.59 -12.19
C ARG A 70 16.73 -8.48 -13.17
N GLY A 71 15.65 -9.26 -12.97
CA GLY A 71 14.46 -9.18 -13.81
C GLY A 71 13.78 -7.81 -13.79
N PHE A 72 13.82 -7.10 -12.65
CA PHE A 72 13.34 -5.72 -12.55
C PHE A 72 14.21 -4.74 -13.36
N LEU A 73 15.54 -4.84 -13.26
CA LEU A 73 16.47 -3.99 -14.00
C LEU A 73 16.40 -4.27 -15.51
N ASP A 74 16.30 -5.54 -15.92
CA ASP A 74 16.11 -5.95 -17.31
C ASP A 74 14.80 -5.38 -17.88
N THR A 75 13.70 -5.48 -17.10
CA THR A 75 12.43 -4.87 -17.49
C THR A 75 12.59 -3.37 -17.68
N ASN A 76 13.19 -2.66 -16.71
CA ASN A 76 13.43 -1.22 -16.82
C ASN A 76 14.30 -0.85 -18.02
N ALA A 77 15.35 -1.61 -18.30
CA ALA A 77 16.25 -1.37 -19.43
C ALA A 77 15.54 -1.59 -20.79
N SER A 78 14.58 -2.53 -20.85
CA SER A 78 13.82 -2.81 -22.07
C SER A 78 12.75 -1.77 -22.42
N LEU A 79 12.41 -0.85 -21.48
CA LEU A 79 11.39 0.17 -21.72
C LEU A 79 11.89 1.24 -22.67
N THR A 80 11.03 1.65 -23.60
CA THR A 80 11.38 2.70 -24.56
C THR A 80 11.62 4.05 -23.88
N THR A 81 12.74 4.66 -24.19
CA THR A 81 13.12 6.00 -23.70
C THR A 81 12.50 7.13 -24.53
N GLN A 82 12.09 6.81 -25.74
CA GLN A 82 11.42 7.73 -26.68
C GLN A 82 10.10 7.15 -27.13
N PHE A 83 9.05 7.94 -27.10
CA PHE A 83 7.73 7.56 -27.55
C PHE A 83 7.12 8.68 -28.38
N ASN A 84 6.67 8.31 -29.58
CA ASN A 84 5.94 9.20 -30.46
C ASN A 84 4.61 8.54 -30.86
N TYR A 85 3.49 9.10 -30.45
CA TYR A 85 2.17 8.57 -30.79
C TYR A 85 1.83 8.60 -32.27
N TRP A 86 2.59 9.35 -33.10
CA TRP A 86 2.44 9.34 -34.56
C TRP A 86 2.89 8.01 -35.18
N ASP A 87 3.73 7.26 -34.49
CA ASP A 87 4.21 5.94 -34.93
C ASP A 87 3.17 4.85 -34.72
N LEU A 88 2.11 5.13 -33.95
CA LEU A 88 0.99 4.22 -33.78
C LEU A 88 0.11 4.15 -35.04
N ALA A 89 -0.45 2.97 -35.31
CA ALA A 89 -1.49 2.78 -36.31
C ALA A 89 -2.69 3.73 -36.05
N ALA A 90 -3.41 4.11 -37.10
CA ALA A 90 -4.47 5.12 -36.98
C ALA A 90 -5.55 4.82 -35.92
N PRO A 91 -6.02 3.57 -35.75
CA PRO A 91 -6.96 3.23 -34.67
C PRO A 91 -6.34 3.44 -33.28
N ASP A 92 -5.13 2.91 -33.06
CA ASP A 92 -4.43 2.98 -31.76
C ASP A 92 -4.08 4.44 -31.43
N ARG A 93 -3.65 5.21 -32.41
CA ARG A 93 -3.40 6.64 -32.24
C ARG A 93 -4.67 7.40 -31.83
N ARG A 94 -5.84 7.08 -32.41
CA ARG A 94 -7.11 7.68 -31.98
C ARG A 94 -7.43 7.36 -30.52
N SER A 95 -7.28 6.10 -30.11
CA SER A 95 -7.46 5.67 -28.72
C SER A 95 -6.48 6.37 -27.78
N PHE A 96 -5.21 6.49 -28.16
CA PHE A 96 -4.22 7.22 -27.37
C PHE A 96 -4.56 8.70 -27.22
N LEU A 97 -4.92 9.38 -28.30
CA LEU A 97 -5.31 10.80 -28.27
C LEU A 97 -6.61 11.01 -27.50
N GLY A 98 -7.56 10.08 -27.57
CA GLY A 98 -8.78 10.07 -26.76
C GLY A 98 -8.46 9.95 -25.27
N ALA A 99 -7.57 9.04 -24.88
CA ALA A 99 -7.12 8.89 -23.50
C ALA A 99 -6.42 10.16 -22.98
N ARG A 100 -5.58 10.76 -23.80
CA ARG A 100 -4.94 12.06 -23.52
C ARG A 100 -5.96 13.18 -23.32
N ALA A 101 -6.98 13.25 -24.17
CA ALA A 101 -8.05 14.23 -24.06
C ALA A 101 -8.87 14.02 -22.78
N TRP A 102 -9.19 12.76 -22.46
CA TRP A 102 -9.90 12.40 -21.23
C TRP A 102 -9.11 12.82 -19.99
N LEU A 103 -7.81 12.50 -19.90
CA LEU A 103 -6.94 12.94 -18.81
C LEU A 103 -6.83 14.46 -18.71
N SER A 104 -6.79 15.15 -19.85
CA SER A 104 -6.77 16.62 -19.87
C SER A 104 -8.05 17.20 -19.28
N GLY A 105 -9.20 16.57 -19.55
CA GLY A 105 -10.49 16.91 -18.94
C GLY A 105 -10.54 16.64 -17.44
N VAL A 106 -10.14 15.43 -17.02
CA VAL A 106 -10.10 15.05 -15.61
C VAL A 106 -9.19 15.95 -14.79
N LEU A 107 -8.04 16.27 -15.33
CA LEU A 107 -7.01 17.06 -14.65
C LEU A 107 -7.09 18.57 -14.96
N THR A 108 -8.20 19.07 -15.55
CA THR A 108 -8.34 20.49 -15.93
C THR A 108 -8.07 21.46 -14.78
N ASP A 109 -8.58 21.16 -13.60
CA ASP A 109 -8.45 22.02 -12.42
C ASP A 109 -7.29 21.60 -11.49
N PHE A 110 -6.35 20.82 -12.01
CA PHE A 110 -5.21 20.38 -11.22
C PHE A 110 -4.35 21.57 -10.76
N VAL A 111 -4.30 21.76 -9.46
CA VAL A 111 -3.43 22.72 -8.77
C VAL A 111 -2.87 22.04 -7.51
N PRO A 112 -1.55 22.00 -7.33
CA PRO A 112 -0.96 21.42 -6.12
C PRO A 112 -1.42 22.13 -4.87
N THR A 113 -1.98 21.39 -3.93
CA THR A 113 -2.42 21.95 -2.63
C THR A 113 -1.33 21.93 -1.57
N TYR A 114 -0.26 21.13 -1.79
CA TYR A 114 0.86 20.97 -0.87
C TYR A 114 0.42 20.48 0.51
N ARG A 115 -0.53 19.54 0.55
CA ARG A 115 -0.97 18.89 1.78
C ARG A 115 0.10 17.93 2.27
N PHE A 116 0.31 17.92 3.57
CA PHE A 116 1.18 16.92 4.18
C PHE A 116 0.48 15.56 4.18
N ALA A 117 1.21 14.52 3.78
CA ALA A 117 0.83 13.12 3.94
C ALA A 117 2.04 12.33 4.43
N PHE A 118 1.81 11.43 5.39
CA PHE A 118 2.90 10.67 5.98
C PHE A 118 3.28 9.47 5.11
N PRO A 119 4.58 9.29 4.78
CA PRO A 119 5.06 8.15 4.01
C PRO A 119 5.24 6.92 4.92
N SER A 120 4.55 5.82 4.60
CA SER A 120 4.62 4.57 5.38
C SER A 120 5.86 3.70 5.08
N GLY A 121 6.50 3.84 3.91
CA GLY A 121 7.65 3.03 3.49
C GLY A 121 8.98 3.47 4.13
N GLU A 122 10.05 2.68 3.99
CA GLU A 122 11.41 3.05 4.39
C GLU A 122 11.95 4.20 3.53
N GLY A 123 12.80 5.05 4.12
CA GLY A 123 13.54 6.07 3.38
C GLY A 123 14.81 5.51 2.75
N VAL A 124 15.41 6.24 1.81
CA VAL A 124 16.61 5.82 1.06
C VAL A 124 17.82 5.53 1.96
N ILE A 125 17.95 6.25 3.07
CA ILE A 125 19.08 6.11 4.04
C ILE A 125 18.64 5.37 5.31
N SER A 126 17.33 5.13 5.50
CA SER A 126 16.82 4.49 6.72
C SER A 126 17.39 3.08 6.90
N GLU A 127 17.66 2.71 8.15
CA GLU A 127 17.91 1.32 8.49
C GLU A 127 16.68 0.45 8.20
N GLN A 128 16.91 -0.82 7.91
CA GLN A 128 15.84 -1.74 7.57
C GLN A 128 14.81 -1.85 8.69
N GLY A 129 13.53 -1.67 8.35
CA GLY A 129 12.42 -1.72 9.29
C GLY A 129 12.03 -0.40 9.95
N MET A 130 12.78 0.69 9.76
CA MET A 130 12.46 2.00 10.29
C MET A 130 11.41 2.72 9.44
N THR A 131 10.15 2.39 9.65
CA THR A 131 9.02 2.93 8.88
C THR A 131 8.15 3.92 9.62
N ASP A 132 8.35 4.07 10.93
CA ASP A 132 7.50 4.91 11.77
C ASP A 132 7.79 6.41 11.64
N PHE A 133 6.84 7.18 12.14
CA PHE A 133 6.87 8.64 12.07
C PHE A 133 8.08 9.25 12.81
N PHE A 134 8.42 8.72 13.96
CA PHE A 134 9.46 9.27 14.82
C PHE A 134 10.84 9.14 14.19
N HIS A 135 11.15 7.98 13.62
CA HIS A 135 12.42 7.76 12.94
C HIS A 135 12.59 8.61 11.67
N LYS A 136 11.49 8.99 11.01
CA LYS A 136 11.56 9.74 9.75
C LYS A 136 11.57 11.25 9.89
N LEU A 137 10.87 11.79 10.89
CA LEU A 137 10.61 13.22 10.98
C LEU A 137 11.03 13.84 12.31
N SER A 138 11.78 13.12 13.17
CA SER A 138 12.36 13.68 14.39
C SER A 138 13.40 14.77 14.10
N LEU A 139 13.71 15.56 15.12
CA LEU A 139 14.81 16.53 15.03
C LEU A 139 16.16 15.85 14.76
N ASP A 140 16.32 14.62 15.27
CA ASP A 140 17.56 13.84 15.18
C ASP A 140 17.58 12.89 13.97
N SER A 141 16.44 12.72 13.26
CA SER A 141 16.38 11.86 12.09
C SER A 141 17.09 12.50 10.89
N GLN A 142 17.66 11.65 10.04
CA GLN A 142 18.27 12.10 8.79
C GLN A 142 17.20 12.39 7.75
N TRP A 143 17.06 13.65 7.36
CA TRP A 143 16.13 14.09 6.33
C TRP A 143 16.77 14.05 4.97
N THR A 144 16.14 13.39 4.03
CA THR A 144 16.63 13.27 2.65
C THR A 144 15.62 13.86 1.66
N VAL A 145 16.13 14.52 0.61
CA VAL A 145 15.32 15.10 -0.46
C VAL A 145 16.15 15.22 -1.74
N SER A 146 15.57 15.02 -2.91
CA SER A 146 16.23 15.36 -4.16
C SER A 146 16.22 16.87 -4.40
N ILE A 147 17.22 17.40 -5.07
CA ILE A 147 17.35 18.85 -5.30
C ILE A 147 16.12 19.44 -5.99
N ASP A 148 15.55 18.73 -6.95
CA ASP A 148 14.37 19.16 -7.71
C ASP A 148 13.09 19.14 -6.86
N ALA A 149 13.02 18.28 -5.85
CA ALA A 149 11.87 18.18 -4.94
C ALA A 149 11.91 19.21 -3.80
N VAL A 150 13.08 19.82 -3.49
CA VAL A 150 13.23 20.81 -2.41
C VAL A 150 12.15 21.89 -2.42
N PRO A 151 11.84 22.59 -3.55
CA PRO A 151 10.85 23.65 -3.54
C PRO A 151 9.44 23.15 -3.22
N TYR A 152 9.12 21.92 -3.62
CA TYR A 152 7.81 21.30 -3.36
C TYR A 152 7.69 20.88 -1.89
N ALA A 153 8.67 20.14 -1.39
CA ALA A 153 8.74 19.67 -0.01
C ALA A 153 8.77 20.84 0.99
N ALA A 154 9.61 21.86 0.72
CA ALA A 154 9.66 23.07 1.52
C ALA A 154 8.31 23.78 1.60
N ARG A 155 7.55 23.83 0.50
CA ARG A 155 6.22 24.45 0.49
C ARG A 155 5.21 23.64 1.32
N ILE A 156 5.28 22.32 1.31
CA ILE A 156 4.48 21.47 2.21
C ILE A 156 4.80 21.79 3.67
N ALA A 157 6.10 21.78 4.02
CA ALA A 157 6.55 22.10 5.37
C ALA A 157 6.19 23.54 5.79
N TYR A 158 6.28 24.51 4.87
CA TYR A 158 5.94 25.90 5.13
C TYR A 158 4.45 26.12 5.45
N ARG A 159 3.56 25.36 4.80
CA ARG A 159 2.11 25.43 5.00
C ARG A 159 1.63 24.72 6.27
N ASN A 160 2.42 23.80 6.80
CA ASN A 160 2.14 23.13 8.06
C ASN A 160 2.86 23.85 9.21
N ALA A 161 2.09 24.41 10.15
CA ALA A 161 2.64 25.23 11.23
C ALA A 161 3.66 24.47 12.10
N SER A 162 3.38 23.20 12.37
CA SER A 162 4.25 22.33 13.16
C SER A 162 5.55 22.02 12.43
N LEU A 163 5.48 21.57 11.17
CA LEU A 163 6.68 21.31 10.34
C LEU A 163 7.50 22.59 10.14
N LYS A 164 6.85 23.72 9.90
CA LYS A 164 7.51 25.02 9.79
C LYS A 164 8.33 25.36 11.02
N ARG A 165 7.80 25.04 12.19
CA ARG A 165 8.50 25.22 13.46
C ARG A 165 9.71 24.30 13.56
N VAL A 166 9.55 22.98 13.27
CA VAL A 166 10.66 22.02 13.31
C VAL A 166 11.81 22.42 12.39
N VAL A 167 11.51 22.76 11.14
CA VAL A 167 12.55 23.22 10.19
C VAL A 167 13.34 24.38 10.80
N ARG A 168 12.65 25.36 11.41
CA ARG A 168 13.33 26.50 12.04
C ARG A 168 14.18 26.09 13.24
N GLU A 169 13.68 25.20 14.09
CA GLU A 169 14.42 24.70 15.26
C GLU A 169 15.63 23.90 14.82
N ARG A 170 15.47 23.01 13.86
CA ARG A 170 16.55 22.20 13.27
C ARG A 170 17.62 23.08 12.60
N PHE A 171 17.21 24.03 11.78
CA PHE A 171 18.12 24.97 11.14
C PHE A 171 18.87 25.83 12.16
N ARG A 172 18.19 26.28 13.23
CA ARG A 172 18.81 27.03 14.34
C ARG A 172 19.83 26.18 15.08
N ALA A 173 19.54 24.91 15.35
CA ALA A 173 20.47 24.00 16.01
C ALA A 173 21.73 23.78 15.17
N GLN A 174 21.57 23.64 13.86
CA GLN A 174 22.67 23.42 12.92
C GLN A 174 23.54 24.67 12.69
N PHE A 175 22.93 25.86 12.74
CA PHE A 175 23.61 27.15 12.48
C PHE A 175 23.39 28.14 13.64
N PRO A 176 23.78 27.86 14.89
CA PRO A 176 23.37 28.61 16.08
C PRO A 176 23.72 30.08 16.05
N TYR A 177 24.85 30.44 15.47
CA TYR A 177 25.35 31.83 15.43
C TYR A 177 24.93 32.59 14.17
N HIS A 178 24.56 31.94 13.10
CA HIS A 178 24.38 32.57 11.79
C HIS A 178 22.95 32.51 11.24
N TRP A 179 22.09 31.68 11.80
CA TRP A 179 20.76 31.40 11.25
C TRP A 179 19.90 32.65 10.98
N ARG A 180 19.97 33.64 11.89
CA ARG A 180 19.20 34.90 11.72
C ARG A 180 19.70 35.71 10.53
N ARG A 181 21.02 35.87 10.41
CA ARG A 181 21.64 36.59 9.31
C ARG A 181 21.38 35.92 7.97
N MET A 182 21.52 34.58 7.90
CA MET A 182 21.23 33.81 6.71
C MET A 182 19.76 33.95 6.30
N ALA A 183 18.83 33.67 7.21
CA ALA A 183 17.39 33.77 6.95
C ALA A 183 16.96 35.17 6.50
N ARG A 184 17.52 36.22 7.12
CA ARG A 184 17.27 37.60 6.74
C ARG A 184 17.85 37.91 5.36
N GLY A 185 19.08 37.48 5.07
CA GLY A 185 19.71 37.71 3.77
C GLY A 185 18.89 37.10 2.62
N TRP A 186 18.42 35.87 2.74
CA TRP A 186 17.54 35.25 1.74
C TRP A 186 16.18 35.94 1.61
N TYR A 187 15.64 36.43 2.72
CA TYR A 187 14.40 37.19 2.69
C TYR A 187 14.57 38.52 1.93
N GLU A 188 15.64 39.29 2.23
CA GLU A 188 15.97 40.57 1.56
C GLU A 188 16.29 40.34 0.07
N GLU A 189 16.98 39.26 -0.27
CA GLU A 189 17.24 38.87 -1.65
C GLU A 189 15.93 38.64 -2.42
N ALA A 190 14.98 37.93 -1.80
CA ALA A 190 13.67 37.67 -2.39
C ALA A 190 12.86 38.96 -2.59
N GLN A 191 12.97 39.90 -1.65
CA GLN A 191 12.34 41.23 -1.78
C GLN A 191 12.96 42.03 -2.95
N LYS A 192 14.30 42.06 -3.06
CA LYS A 192 14.99 42.69 -4.19
C LYS A 192 14.58 42.09 -5.54
N LYS A 193 14.42 40.78 -5.60
CA LYS A 193 13.93 40.03 -6.79
C LYS A 193 12.41 40.15 -6.98
N LYS A 194 11.70 40.87 -6.13
CA LYS A 194 10.23 41.02 -6.15
C LYS A 194 9.48 39.67 -6.21
N LEU A 195 9.97 38.65 -5.50
CA LEU A 195 9.31 37.38 -5.43
C LEU A 195 7.99 37.50 -4.66
N ARG A 196 6.99 36.71 -5.09
CA ARG A 196 5.63 36.77 -4.52
C ARG A 196 5.57 36.45 -3.02
N ASP A 197 6.42 35.55 -2.53
CA ASP A 197 6.50 35.15 -1.12
C ASP A 197 7.97 35.09 -0.65
N PRO A 198 8.53 36.22 -0.18
CA PRO A 198 9.88 36.23 0.36
C PRO A 198 10.09 35.33 1.58
N GLY A 199 9.03 35.13 2.39
CA GLY A 199 9.07 34.23 3.54
C GLY A 199 9.24 32.77 3.14
N LEU A 200 8.51 32.30 2.12
CA LEU A 200 8.67 30.95 1.56
C LEU A 200 10.06 30.79 0.92
N HIS A 201 10.56 31.81 0.23
CA HIS A 201 11.90 31.75 -0.37
C HIS A 201 12.98 31.52 0.69
N SER A 202 13.01 32.36 1.71
CA SER A 202 13.95 32.19 2.84
C SER A 202 13.79 30.82 3.52
N PHE A 203 12.53 30.40 3.73
CA PHE A 203 12.23 29.11 4.34
C PHE A 203 12.70 27.93 3.48
N THR A 204 12.64 28.03 2.15
CA THR A 204 13.12 26.97 1.23
C THR A 204 14.61 26.71 1.42
N TYR A 205 15.42 27.75 1.59
CA TYR A 205 16.85 27.58 1.89
C TYR A 205 17.10 27.00 3.28
N MET A 206 16.33 27.42 4.28
CA MET A 206 16.42 26.83 5.62
C MET A 206 16.06 25.34 5.57
N PHE A 207 15.00 24.98 4.86
CA PHE A 207 14.59 23.58 4.67
C PHE A 207 15.66 22.76 3.97
N ALA A 208 16.22 23.27 2.86
CA ALA A 208 17.31 22.61 2.15
C ALA A 208 18.54 22.38 3.03
N GLY A 209 18.88 23.37 3.87
CA GLY A 209 19.98 23.25 4.84
C GLY A 209 19.73 22.24 5.96
N CYS A 210 18.50 21.78 6.15
CA CYS A 210 18.15 20.73 7.12
C CYS A 210 18.14 19.32 6.51
N CYS A 211 18.38 19.19 5.20
CA CYS A 211 18.24 17.94 4.47
C CYS A 211 19.55 17.54 3.78
N ASP A 212 19.79 16.24 3.71
CA ASP A 212 20.78 15.68 2.81
C ASP A 212 20.18 15.58 1.40
N ILE A 213 20.94 16.06 0.42
CA ILE A 213 20.51 16.03 -0.98
C ILE A 213 20.85 14.68 -1.58
N VAL A 214 19.82 13.89 -1.88
CA VAL A 214 19.92 12.53 -2.43
C VAL A 214 19.07 12.43 -3.69
N GLY A 215 19.71 12.26 -4.84
CA GLY A 215 19.07 12.23 -6.16
C GLY A 215 18.78 10.82 -6.70
N VAL A 216 18.74 9.81 -5.83
CA VAL A 216 18.56 8.41 -6.22
C VAL A 216 17.48 7.73 -5.38
N SER A 217 16.89 6.67 -5.92
CA SER A 217 16.02 5.75 -5.20
C SER A 217 16.74 4.42 -5.01
N ARG A 218 16.87 3.95 -3.77
CA ARG A 218 17.54 2.68 -3.46
C ARG A 218 16.63 1.50 -3.72
N ILE A 219 17.07 0.54 -4.52
CA ILE A 219 16.36 -0.72 -4.75
C ILE A 219 16.46 -1.63 -3.51
N THR A 220 15.33 -2.21 -3.12
CA THR A 220 15.26 -3.27 -2.12
C THR A 220 14.17 -4.27 -2.48
N THR A 221 14.09 -5.37 -1.74
CA THR A 221 13.10 -6.41 -1.99
C THR A 221 12.30 -6.73 -0.74
N VAL A 222 11.04 -7.08 -0.93
CA VAL A 222 10.19 -7.67 0.09
C VAL A 222 9.70 -9.03 -0.39
N PRO A 223 9.62 -10.06 0.47
CA PRO A 223 9.11 -11.36 0.09
C PRO A 223 7.70 -11.27 -0.50
N LYS A 224 7.45 -11.95 -1.63
CA LYS A 224 6.13 -12.07 -2.25
C LYS A 224 5.63 -13.50 -2.17
N ASN A 225 6.46 -14.46 -2.55
CA ASN A 225 6.23 -15.90 -2.46
C ASN A 225 7.59 -16.63 -2.49
N ASN A 226 7.59 -17.96 -2.53
CA ASN A 226 8.81 -18.73 -2.52
C ASN A 226 9.64 -18.66 -3.82
N GLU A 227 9.05 -18.18 -4.90
CA GLU A 227 9.70 -18.08 -6.21
C GLU A 227 10.25 -16.70 -6.50
N LYS A 228 9.55 -15.65 -6.06
CA LYS A 228 9.87 -14.26 -6.41
C LYS A 228 9.71 -13.34 -5.21
N ASP A 229 10.65 -12.41 -5.11
CA ASP A 229 10.51 -11.25 -4.24
C ASP A 229 9.88 -10.09 -5.03
N ARG A 230 9.18 -9.22 -4.32
CA ARG A 230 8.70 -7.96 -4.88
C ARG A 230 9.79 -6.92 -4.76
N VAL A 231 10.23 -6.39 -5.90
CA VAL A 231 11.20 -5.28 -5.91
C VAL A 231 10.46 -3.99 -5.63
N ILE A 232 10.96 -3.23 -4.67
CA ILE A 232 10.47 -1.91 -4.30
C ILE A 232 11.63 -0.92 -4.26
N THR A 233 11.33 0.37 -4.30
CA THR A 233 12.33 1.42 -4.11
C THR A 233 12.09 2.18 -2.81
N CYS A 234 13.17 2.48 -2.12
CA CYS A 234 13.19 3.42 -1.01
C CYS A 234 13.53 4.80 -1.56
N GLU A 235 12.59 5.71 -1.46
CA GLU A 235 12.72 7.09 -1.93
C GLU A 235 13.35 7.99 -0.84
N PRO A 236 13.93 9.14 -1.20
CA PRO A 236 14.21 10.18 -0.21
C PRO A 236 12.93 10.56 0.55
N THR A 237 13.05 10.68 1.88
CA THR A 237 11.88 10.82 2.77
C THR A 237 10.95 11.96 2.36
N TRP A 238 11.52 13.11 2.00
CA TRP A 238 10.73 14.27 1.59
C TRP A 238 10.24 14.22 0.14
N ASN A 239 10.87 13.39 -0.72
CA ASN A 239 10.28 13.05 -2.01
C ASN A 239 8.99 12.26 -1.81
N MET A 240 8.98 11.24 -0.93
CA MET A 240 7.76 10.47 -0.63
C MET A 240 6.65 11.37 -0.10
N VAL A 241 6.94 12.29 0.84
CA VAL A 241 5.97 13.28 1.33
C VAL A 241 5.39 14.11 0.18
N ALA A 242 6.24 14.58 -0.73
CA ALA A 242 5.84 15.38 -1.87
C ALA A 242 5.06 14.57 -2.91
N GLN A 243 5.47 13.35 -3.16
CA GLN A 243 4.79 12.39 -4.06
C GLN A 243 3.39 12.04 -3.57
N LEU A 244 3.23 11.75 -2.28
CA LEU A 244 1.93 11.51 -1.65
C LEU A 244 1.02 12.75 -1.69
N SER A 245 1.59 13.94 -1.45
CA SER A 245 0.85 15.19 -1.60
C SER A 245 0.30 15.37 -3.02
N LEU A 246 1.12 15.07 -4.04
CA LEU A 246 0.70 15.11 -5.45
C LEU A 246 -0.38 14.05 -5.73
N ALA A 247 -0.22 12.84 -5.23
CA ALA A 247 -1.21 11.76 -5.35
C ALA A 247 -2.59 12.18 -4.81
N LEU A 248 -2.64 12.81 -3.64
CA LEU A 248 -3.88 13.32 -3.05
C LEU A 248 -4.57 14.35 -3.96
N ASP A 249 -3.80 15.21 -4.62
CA ASP A 249 -4.35 16.20 -5.54
C ASP A 249 -4.89 15.56 -6.83
N LEU A 250 -4.21 14.54 -7.35
CA LEU A 250 -4.67 13.76 -8.50
C LEU A 250 -5.96 12.98 -8.19
N ARG A 251 -6.04 12.33 -7.03
CA ARG A 251 -7.25 11.66 -6.52
C ARG A 251 -8.43 12.62 -6.45
N GLU A 252 -8.21 13.81 -5.94
CA GLU A 252 -9.26 14.80 -5.81
C GLU A 252 -9.76 15.30 -7.17
N CYS A 253 -8.88 15.49 -8.16
CA CYS A 253 -9.28 15.80 -9.53
C CYS A 253 -10.13 14.67 -10.14
N LEU A 254 -9.69 13.42 -10.00
CA LEU A 254 -10.43 12.25 -10.46
C LEU A 254 -11.82 12.19 -9.82
N ARG A 255 -11.88 12.29 -8.49
CA ARG A 255 -13.15 12.27 -7.74
C ARG A 255 -14.13 13.35 -8.19
N ARG A 256 -13.65 14.59 -8.33
CA ARG A 256 -14.52 15.73 -8.73
C ARG A 256 -15.07 15.57 -10.14
N ARG A 257 -14.30 15.03 -11.06
CA ARG A 257 -14.67 14.96 -12.48
C ARG A 257 -15.39 13.69 -12.87
N THR A 258 -15.17 12.59 -12.16
CA THR A 258 -15.72 11.28 -12.53
C THR A 258 -16.55 10.63 -11.41
N GLY A 259 -16.53 11.15 -10.20
CA GLY A 259 -17.12 10.50 -9.03
C GLY A 259 -16.28 9.35 -8.47
N ILE A 260 -15.18 8.96 -9.13
CA ILE A 260 -14.32 7.86 -8.71
C ILE A 260 -13.49 8.28 -7.51
N SER A 261 -13.75 7.66 -6.35
CA SER A 261 -12.97 7.85 -5.13
C SER A 261 -12.07 6.64 -4.89
N ILE A 262 -10.80 6.75 -5.25
CA ILE A 262 -9.84 5.64 -5.13
C ILE A 262 -9.87 5.03 -3.72
N GLN A 263 -10.08 5.82 -2.68
CA GLN A 263 -10.10 5.35 -1.30
C GLN A 263 -11.16 4.27 -1.02
N PHE A 264 -12.32 4.34 -1.71
CA PHE A 264 -13.44 3.41 -1.53
C PHE A 264 -13.67 2.52 -2.76
N TRP A 265 -12.83 2.64 -3.78
CA TRP A 265 -13.09 2.02 -5.08
C TRP A 265 -12.92 0.50 -5.07
N GLN A 266 -12.17 -0.03 -4.13
CA GLN A 266 -12.06 -1.47 -3.89
C GLN A 266 -13.44 -2.10 -3.60
N GLU A 267 -14.27 -1.46 -2.78
CA GLU A 267 -15.63 -1.93 -2.49
C GLU A 267 -16.54 -1.84 -3.72
N VAL A 268 -16.36 -0.81 -4.56
CA VAL A 268 -17.07 -0.69 -5.83
C VAL A 268 -16.70 -1.85 -6.77
N HIS A 269 -15.43 -2.23 -6.84
CA HIS A 269 -14.98 -3.37 -7.64
C HIS A 269 -15.61 -4.68 -7.16
N LYS A 270 -15.76 -4.92 -5.86
CA LYS A 270 -16.48 -6.09 -5.31
C LYS A 270 -17.93 -6.18 -5.82
N SER A 271 -18.59 -5.04 -6.00
CA SER A 271 -19.92 -4.99 -6.58
C SER A 271 -19.90 -5.19 -8.10
N LEU A 272 -18.93 -4.57 -8.79
CA LEU A 272 -18.84 -4.62 -10.26
C LEU A 272 -18.50 -6.03 -10.79
N ILE A 273 -17.72 -6.85 -10.08
CA ILE A 273 -17.41 -8.22 -10.52
C ILE A 273 -18.66 -9.11 -10.62
N ARG A 274 -19.73 -8.80 -9.87
CA ARG A 274 -21.01 -9.52 -9.95
C ARG A 274 -21.80 -9.20 -11.21
N SER A 275 -21.49 -8.11 -11.90
CA SER A 275 -22.23 -7.70 -13.11
C SER A 275 -21.85 -8.49 -14.38
N GLY A 276 -21.00 -9.50 -14.29
CA GLY A 276 -20.57 -10.32 -15.41
C GLY A 276 -19.58 -9.65 -16.37
N ARG A 277 -19.11 -8.45 -16.04
CA ARG A 277 -18.11 -7.73 -16.85
C ARG A 277 -16.77 -8.46 -16.83
N ALA A 278 -15.94 -8.22 -17.84
CA ALA A 278 -14.58 -8.76 -17.88
C ALA A 278 -13.69 -8.13 -16.80
N THR A 279 -12.81 -8.92 -16.22
CA THR A 279 -11.73 -8.46 -15.32
C THR A 279 -10.38 -8.74 -15.96
N VAL A 280 -9.53 -7.71 -16.04
CA VAL A 280 -8.20 -7.79 -16.66
C VAL A 280 -7.14 -7.45 -15.63
N ASP A 281 -6.16 -8.33 -15.47
CA ASP A 281 -4.99 -8.20 -14.59
C ASP A 281 -3.72 -8.02 -15.44
N PHE A 282 -2.68 -7.41 -14.86
CA PHE A 282 -1.42 -7.16 -15.54
C PHE A 282 -0.23 -7.76 -14.79
N SER A 283 0.73 -8.21 -15.56
CA SER A 283 2.03 -8.63 -15.02
C SER A 283 2.97 -7.44 -14.91
N ASP A 284 3.55 -7.23 -13.72
CA ASP A 284 4.52 -6.16 -13.43
C ASP A 284 4.01 -4.75 -13.80
N ALA A 285 2.72 -4.50 -13.57
CA ALA A 285 2.02 -3.30 -14.01
C ALA A 285 2.72 -1.99 -13.62
N SER A 286 3.13 -1.83 -12.37
CA SER A 286 3.82 -0.61 -11.91
C SER A 286 5.13 -0.36 -12.67
N ASN A 287 5.85 -1.42 -13.04
CA ASN A 287 7.14 -1.34 -13.73
C ASN A 287 6.99 -1.04 -15.23
N ARG A 288 5.77 -1.21 -15.78
CA ARG A 288 5.46 -1.02 -17.21
C ARG A 288 4.74 0.29 -17.52
N ASN A 289 4.55 1.16 -16.53
CA ASN A 289 4.10 2.53 -16.78
C ASN A 289 5.28 3.36 -17.28
N ILE A 290 5.48 3.38 -18.61
CA ILE A 290 6.67 3.89 -19.28
C ILE A 290 6.73 5.42 -19.20
N TRP A 291 7.84 5.98 -18.74
CA TRP A 291 7.98 7.42 -18.55
C TRP A 291 7.82 8.22 -19.84
N SER A 292 8.38 7.76 -20.96
CA SER A 292 8.25 8.44 -22.26
C SER A 292 6.79 8.49 -22.74
N VAL A 293 6.02 7.42 -22.50
CA VAL A 293 4.58 7.35 -22.80
C VAL A 293 3.77 8.29 -21.92
N VAL A 294 4.04 8.29 -20.61
CA VAL A 294 3.39 9.18 -19.62
C VAL A 294 3.60 10.66 -19.99
N LYS A 295 4.80 11.04 -20.41
CA LYS A 295 5.08 12.42 -20.86
C LYS A 295 4.21 12.85 -22.06
N ALA A 296 3.91 11.91 -22.96
CA ALA A 296 3.06 12.17 -24.12
C ALA A 296 1.57 12.16 -23.77
N LEU A 297 1.18 11.37 -22.76
CA LEU A 297 -0.21 11.11 -22.38
C LEU A 297 -0.78 12.20 -21.45
N PHE A 298 -0.04 12.58 -20.42
CA PHE A 298 -0.52 13.49 -19.36
C PHE A 298 -0.35 14.97 -19.72
N PRO A 299 -1.21 15.87 -19.15
CA PRO A 299 -1.06 17.31 -19.33
C PRO A 299 0.33 17.79 -18.86
N ARG A 300 0.98 18.65 -19.64
CA ARG A 300 2.35 19.14 -19.38
C ARG A 300 2.52 19.73 -17.98
N ARG A 301 1.47 20.35 -17.40
CA ARG A 301 1.51 20.88 -16.03
C ARG A 301 1.68 19.78 -14.97
N VAL A 302 1.06 18.60 -15.15
CA VAL A 302 1.22 17.44 -14.27
C VAL A 302 2.59 16.82 -14.47
N VAL A 303 3.01 16.61 -15.73
CA VAL A 303 4.33 16.07 -16.07
C VAL A 303 5.46 16.85 -15.40
N ARG A 304 5.40 18.20 -15.39
CA ARG A 304 6.41 19.02 -14.70
C ARG A 304 6.53 18.75 -13.20
N HIS A 305 5.45 18.38 -12.53
CA HIS A 305 5.51 18.00 -11.11
C HIS A 305 6.07 16.59 -10.95
N LEU A 306 5.67 15.66 -11.81
CA LEU A 306 6.22 14.31 -11.81
C LEU A 306 7.74 14.32 -12.05
N GLU A 307 8.23 15.10 -13.01
CA GLU A 307 9.67 15.26 -13.30
C GLU A 307 10.48 15.71 -12.10
N LYS A 308 9.92 16.63 -11.31
CA LYS A 308 10.60 17.17 -10.12
C LYS A 308 10.58 16.23 -8.92
N LEU A 309 9.62 15.32 -8.87
CA LEU A 309 9.39 14.49 -7.69
C LEU A 309 9.88 13.04 -7.86
N ARG A 310 10.02 12.56 -9.10
CA ARG A 310 10.63 11.26 -9.37
C ARG A 310 12.16 11.38 -9.40
N ASN A 311 12.84 10.33 -8.96
CA ASN A 311 14.28 10.25 -9.18
C ASN A 311 14.57 9.70 -10.58
N ALA A 312 15.67 10.14 -11.17
CA ALA A 312 16.11 9.70 -12.49
C ALA A 312 17.02 8.48 -12.45
N LEU A 313 17.51 8.11 -11.27
CA LEU A 313 18.46 7.02 -11.06
C LEU A 313 17.97 6.08 -9.96
N PHE A 314 18.17 4.78 -10.18
CA PHE A 314 18.18 3.75 -9.14
C PHE A 314 19.60 3.53 -8.63
N GLU A 315 19.71 3.22 -7.35
CA GLU A 315 20.94 2.71 -6.73
C GLU A 315 20.68 1.28 -6.28
N TYR A 316 21.58 0.36 -6.64
CA TYR A 316 21.60 -1.01 -6.15
C TYR A 316 23.04 -1.51 -6.08
N ASP A 317 23.45 -1.93 -4.89
CA ASP A 317 24.77 -2.49 -4.62
C ASP A 317 25.94 -1.57 -5.06
N GLY A 318 25.76 -0.25 -4.90
CA GLY A 318 26.74 0.77 -5.27
C GLY A 318 26.72 1.18 -6.75
N GLU A 319 25.91 0.52 -7.58
CA GLU A 319 25.76 0.83 -9.00
C GLU A 319 24.52 1.69 -9.26
N TYR A 320 24.57 2.49 -10.33
CA TYR A 320 23.50 3.42 -10.70
C TYR A 320 22.88 3.07 -12.04
N TYR A 321 21.54 3.04 -12.08
CA TYR A 321 20.76 2.66 -13.26
C TYR A 321 19.76 3.76 -13.63
N PRO A 322 19.65 4.17 -14.91
CA PRO A 322 18.65 5.15 -15.34
C PRO A 322 17.23 4.58 -15.20
N VAL A 323 16.28 5.42 -14.79
CA VAL A 323 14.87 5.05 -14.58
C VAL A 323 14.07 5.35 -15.82
N ASN A 324 13.64 4.33 -16.57
CA ASN A 324 12.83 4.44 -17.78
C ASN A 324 11.32 4.29 -17.50
N MET A 325 10.93 3.65 -16.39
CA MET A 325 9.54 3.65 -15.91
C MET A 325 9.18 4.98 -15.24
N LEU A 326 7.89 5.27 -15.12
CA LEU A 326 7.41 6.45 -14.40
C LEU A 326 7.82 6.40 -12.93
N ALA A 327 7.42 5.34 -12.25
CA ALA A 327 7.59 5.18 -10.82
C ALA A 327 7.43 3.70 -10.44
N PRO A 328 8.42 3.09 -9.81
CA PRO A 328 8.32 1.74 -9.27
C PRO A 328 7.46 1.71 -8.00
N MET A 329 7.18 0.52 -7.50
CA MET A 329 6.61 0.37 -6.17
C MET A 329 7.54 0.99 -5.12
N GLY A 330 6.95 1.74 -4.18
CA GLY A 330 7.67 2.53 -3.16
C GLY A 330 7.61 4.03 -3.42
N CYS A 331 7.45 4.47 -4.66
CA CYS A 331 7.17 5.86 -4.98
C CYS A 331 5.71 6.22 -4.61
N GLY A 332 5.51 7.36 -3.95
CA GLY A 332 4.23 7.73 -3.32
C GLY A 332 3.05 7.98 -4.25
N PHE A 333 3.25 8.14 -5.55
CA PHE A 333 2.16 8.32 -6.53
C PHE A 333 1.99 7.15 -7.52
N THR A 334 2.72 6.05 -7.33
CA THR A 334 2.72 4.92 -8.29
C THR A 334 1.32 4.38 -8.55
N PHE A 335 0.57 4.10 -7.48
CA PHE A 335 -0.76 3.54 -7.56
C PHE A 335 -1.76 4.48 -8.27
N ASP A 336 -1.71 5.76 -7.94
CA ASP A 336 -2.61 6.76 -8.52
C ASP A 336 -2.34 6.98 -10.01
N MET A 337 -1.07 7.05 -10.37
CA MET A 337 -0.67 7.19 -11.76
C MET A 337 -0.99 5.95 -12.58
N LEU A 338 -0.84 4.76 -12.00
CA LEU A 338 -1.23 3.49 -12.62
C LEU A 338 -2.74 3.48 -12.88
N THR A 339 -3.55 3.77 -11.86
CA THR A 339 -5.01 3.86 -11.98
C THR A 339 -5.43 4.85 -13.05
N LEU A 340 -4.89 6.07 -13.04
CA LEU A 340 -5.24 7.11 -14.02
C LEU A 340 -4.87 6.71 -15.45
N THR A 341 -3.69 6.11 -15.64
CA THR A 341 -3.21 5.69 -16.97
C THR A 341 -4.10 4.59 -17.55
N LEU A 342 -4.30 3.51 -16.80
CA LEU A 342 -5.09 2.37 -17.26
C LEU A 342 -6.57 2.71 -17.41
N LEU A 343 -7.14 3.52 -16.50
CA LEU A 343 -8.51 3.99 -16.62
C LEU A 343 -8.70 4.86 -17.87
N ALA A 344 -7.75 5.74 -18.17
CA ALA A 344 -7.82 6.58 -19.36
C ALA A 344 -7.83 5.74 -20.65
N TYR A 345 -7.04 4.68 -20.68
CA TYR A 345 -7.04 3.74 -21.81
C TYR A 345 -8.33 2.93 -21.89
N ALA A 346 -8.78 2.33 -20.78
CA ALA A 346 -9.97 1.50 -20.75
C ALA A 346 -11.23 2.28 -21.16
N ARG A 347 -11.32 3.56 -20.79
CA ARG A 347 -12.44 4.46 -21.15
C ARG A 347 -12.54 4.78 -22.64
N GLN A 348 -11.54 4.43 -23.45
CA GLN A 348 -11.61 4.57 -24.90
C GLN A 348 -12.38 3.42 -25.55
N PHE A 349 -12.47 2.29 -24.88
CA PHE A 349 -13.15 1.08 -25.36
C PHE A 349 -14.50 0.90 -24.66
N ASP A 350 -14.59 1.29 -23.41
CA ASP A 350 -15.80 1.20 -22.60
C ASP A 350 -15.94 2.43 -21.70
N PRO A 351 -16.90 3.32 -21.98
CA PRO A 351 -17.15 4.51 -21.14
C PRO A 351 -17.49 4.19 -19.69
N ALA A 352 -17.97 2.98 -19.39
CA ALA A 352 -18.25 2.51 -18.03
C ALA A 352 -17.11 1.70 -17.41
N ALA A 353 -15.93 1.61 -18.05
CA ALA A 353 -14.78 0.92 -17.51
C ALA A 353 -14.36 1.49 -16.15
N SER A 354 -13.86 0.62 -15.27
CA SER A 354 -13.36 0.93 -13.96
C SER A 354 -11.92 0.44 -13.78
N ALA A 355 -11.14 1.14 -12.97
CA ALA A 355 -9.77 0.76 -12.64
C ALA A 355 -9.46 1.04 -11.18
N PHE A 356 -8.74 0.11 -10.55
CA PHE A 356 -8.16 0.26 -9.22
C PHE A 356 -6.73 -0.31 -9.25
N GLY A 357 -5.75 0.58 -9.41
CA GLY A 357 -4.39 0.14 -9.74
C GLY A 357 -4.35 -0.55 -11.10
N ASP A 358 -3.93 -1.80 -11.09
CA ASP A 358 -3.85 -2.71 -12.23
C ASP A 358 -5.10 -3.63 -12.42
N ASP A 359 -6.04 -3.59 -11.50
CA ASP A 359 -7.33 -4.27 -11.63
C ASP A 359 -8.27 -3.46 -12.53
N ILE A 360 -8.59 -3.96 -13.70
CA ILE A 360 -9.48 -3.30 -14.68
C ILE A 360 -10.76 -4.11 -14.86
N ILE A 361 -11.89 -3.42 -14.82
CA ILE A 361 -13.22 -3.99 -15.11
C ILE A 361 -13.83 -3.22 -16.28
N LEU A 362 -14.21 -3.96 -17.33
CA LEU A 362 -14.84 -3.40 -18.53
C LEU A 362 -15.81 -4.41 -19.17
N SER A 363 -16.56 -4.00 -20.21
CA SER A 363 -17.44 -4.92 -20.91
C SER A 363 -16.66 -6.05 -21.58
N GLN A 364 -17.26 -7.23 -21.70
CA GLN A 364 -16.61 -8.40 -22.30
C GLN A 364 -16.17 -8.13 -23.75
N GLU A 365 -17.00 -7.40 -24.52
CA GLU A 365 -16.72 -7.04 -25.92
C GLU A 365 -15.53 -6.09 -26.06
N SER A 366 -15.31 -5.24 -25.07
CA SER A 366 -14.23 -4.26 -25.05
C SER A 366 -12.90 -4.84 -24.57
N ALA A 367 -12.91 -6.03 -23.95
CA ALA A 367 -11.71 -6.59 -23.31
C ALA A 367 -10.60 -6.91 -24.31
N ALA A 368 -10.91 -7.62 -25.39
CA ALA A 368 -9.90 -7.99 -26.40
C ALA A 368 -9.26 -6.78 -27.08
N PRO A 369 -10.02 -5.79 -27.65
CA PRO A 369 -9.41 -4.62 -28.25
C PRO A 369 -8.65 -3.74 -27.24
N PHE A 370 -9.09 -3.67 -25.98
CA PHE A 370 -8.35 -2.97 -24.93
C PHE A 370 -7.00 -3.64 -24.64
N MET A 371 -6.99 -4.97 -24.45
CA MET A 371 -5.76 -5.73 -24.16
C MET A 371 -4.75 -5.57 -25.30
N GLU A 372 -5.18 -5.74 -26.55
CA GLU A 372 -4.32 -5.56 -27.72
C GLU A 372 -3.72 -4.14 -27.80
N PHE A 373 -4.51 -3.12 -27.50
CA PHE A 373 -4.05 -1.74 -27.48
C PHE A 373 -2.99 -1.47 -26.41
N VAL A 374 -3.22 -1.92 -25.17
CA VAL A 374 -2.27 -1.65 -24.07
C VAL A 374 -0.98 -2.44 -24.22
N GLU A 375 -1.01 -3.62 -24.81
CA GLU A 375 0.20 -4.41 -25.11
C GLU A 375 1.11 -3.69 -26.12
N LYS A 376 0.55 -3.02 -27.13
CA LYS A 376 1.30 -2.16 -28.05
C LYS A 376 1.96 -0.96 -27.35
N LEU A 377 1.45 -0.56 -26.20
CA LEU A 377 2.02 0.50 -25.36
C LEU A 377 3.01 -0.02 -24.31
N GLY A 378 3.35 -1.32 -24.35
CA GLY A 378 4.35 -1.95 -23.49
C GLY A 378 3.80 -2.58 -22.23
N TRP A 379 2.50 -2.63 -22.03
CA TRP A 379 1.87 -3.37 -20.93
C TRP A 379 1.89 -4.87 -21.22
N LYS A 380 1.84 -5.67 -20.15
CA LYS A 380 1.79 -7.13 -20.27
C LYS A 380 0.56 -7.66 -19.55
N VAL A 381 -0.42 -8.13 -20.32
CA VAL A 381 -1.62 -8.74 -19.77
C VAL A 381 -1.28 -10.06 -19.09
N ASN A 382 -1.86 -10.30 -17.93
CA ASN A 382 -1.76 -11.57 -17.22
C ASN A 382 -2.95 -12.46 -17.59
N HIS A 383 -2.83 -13.21 -18.67
CA HIS A 383 -3.90 -14.06 -19.19
C HIS A 383 -4.39 -15.12 -18.20
N SER A 384 -3.55 -15.58 -17.27
CA SER A 384 -3.95 -16.56 -16.25
C SER A 384 -4.86 -15.98 -15.16
N LYS A 385 -4.90 -14.64 -15.04
CA LYS A 385 -5.74 -13.91 -14.09
C LYS A 385 -6.70 -12.94 -14.76
N THR A 386 -6.82 -13.01 -16.06
CA THR A 386 -7.77 -12.23 -16.85
C THR A 386 -8.98 -13.09 -17.18
N TYR A 387 -10.16 -12.65 -16.76
CA TYR A 387 -11.41 -13.41 -16.92
C TYR A 387 -12.40 -12.60 -17.75
N VAL A 388 -12.51 -12.95 -19.03
CA VAL A 388 -13.43 -12.30 -19.97
C VAL A 388 -14.76 -13.06 -20.03
N ALA A 389 -14.70 -14.39 -20.10
CA ALA A 389 -15.83 -15.30 -20.16
C ALA A 389 -15.82 -16.29 -18.99
N GLY A 390 -16.83 -17.17 -18.91
CA GLY A 390 -17.00 -18.14 -17.83
C GLY A 390 -17.64 -17.54 -16.58
N ASN A 391 -17.70 -18.34 -15.51
CA ASN A 391 -18.44 -18.02 -14.29
C ASN A 391 -17.60 -17.28 -13.23
N PHE A 392 -16.29 -17.32 -13.32
CA PHE A 392 -15.42 -16.74 -12.31
C PHE A 392 -14.98 -15.30 -12.66
N ARG A 393 -14.99 -14.45 -11.65
CA ARG A 393 -14.42 -13.09 -11.72
C ARG A 393 -13.58 -12.80 -10.48
N GLU A 394 -12.46 -12.10 -10.69
CA GLU A 394 -11.60 -11.61 -9.62
C GLU A 394 -11.28 -10.14 -9.82
N SER A 395 -11.34 -9.33 -8.77
CA SER A 395 -10.77 -7.99 -8.72
C SER A 395 -10.53 -7.55 -7.29
N CYS A 396 -9.39 -6.91 -7.04
CA CYS A 396 -9.03 -6.37 -5.73
C CYS A 396 -9.07 -7.40 -4.60
N GLY A 397 -8.79 -8.68 -4.90
CA GLY A 397 -8.85 -9.78 -3.94
C GLY A 397 -10.26 -10.23 -3.55
N ALA A 398 -11.28 -9.74 -4.25
CA ALA A 398 -12.64 -10.28 -4.16
C ALA A 398 -12.88 -11.26 -5.31
N PHE A 399 -13.65 -12.31 -5.04
CA PHE A 399 -13.92 -13.41 -5.95
C PHE A 399 -15.44 -13.59 -6.11
N CYS A 400 -15.90 -13.82 -7.32
CA CYS A 400 -17.32 -13.99 -7.61
C CYS A 400 -17.58 -15.20 -8.47
N ASP A 401 -18.61 -15.95 -8.11
CA ASP A 401 -19.27 -16.94 -8.95
C ASP A 401 -20.49 -16.32 -9.62
N LEU A 402 -20.43 -16.09 -10.92
CA LEU A 402 -21.54 -15.54 -11.68
C LEU A 402 -22.67 -16.55 -11.89
N GLY A 403 -22.38 -17.85 -11.87
CA GLY A 403 -23.39 -18.90 -11.99
C GLY A 403 -24.35 -18.91 -10.80
N GLU A 404 -23.85 -18.59 -9.61
CA GLU A 404 -24.67 -18.48 -8.38
C GLU A 404 -24.92 -17.02 -7.95
N ASP A 405 -24.43 -16.03 -8.69
CA ASP A 405 -24.42 -14.59 -8.32
C ASP A 405 -23.93 -14.36 -6.88
N LYS A 406 -22.83 -15.00 -6.52
CA LYS A 406 -22.34 -15.04 -5.15
C LYS A 406 -20.88 -14.62 -5.05
N LEU A 407 -20.58 -13.75 -4.08
CA LEU A 407 -19.20 -13.51 -3.66
C LEU A 407 -18.68 -14.72 -2.88
N LEU A 408 -17.52 -15.21 -3.29
CA LEU A 408 -16.88 -16.35 -2.66
C LEU A 408 -16.02 -15.90 -1.48
N LEU A 409 -16.30 -16.45 -0.31
CA LEU A 409 -15.48 -16.21 0.87
C LEU A 409 -14.09 -16.85 0.68
N SER A 410 -13.06 -16.08 0.90
CA SER A 410 -11.68 -16.56 0.88
C SER A 410 -10.84 -15.80 1.90
N TYR A 411 -9.88 -16.48 2.50
CA TYR A 411 -8.91 -15.89 3.43
C TYR A 411 -7.49 -16.06 2.88
N ASP A 412 -6.59 -15.16 3.28
CA ASP A 412 -5.15 -15.36 3.11
C ASP A 412 -4.68 -16.39 4.13
N LEU A 413 -4.56 -17.63 3.65
CA LEU A 413 -4.02 -18.74 4.42
C LEU A 413 -2.50 -18.69 4.31
N LEU A 414 -1.82 -18.18 5.33
CA LEU A 414 -0.37 -17.99 5.32
C LEU A 414 0.31 -19.04 6.19
N TRP A 415 1.52 -19.44 5.79
CA TRP A 415 2.39 -20.27 6.62
C TRP A 415 2.64 -19.58 7.96
N PRO A 416 2.38 -20.25 9.10
CA PRO A 416 2.62 -19.66 10.41
C PRO A 416 4.12 -19.61 10.70
N ASP A 417 4.64 -18.45 11.04
CA ASP A 417 6.05 -18.19 11.39
C ASP A 417 6.26 -17.92 12.89
N ASP A 418 5.18 -17.62 13.59
CA ASP A 418 5.16 -17.44 15.04
C ASP A 418 3.89 -18.04 15.68
N GLU A 419 3.82 -17.99 16.99
CA GLU A 419 2.71 -18.53 17.77
C GLU A 419 1.41 -17.78 17.51
N GLN A 420 1.46 -16.46 17.33
CA GLN A 420 0.29 -15.65 17.00
C GLN A 420 -0.28 -16.01 15.63
N ALA A 421 0.57 -16.22 14.64
CA ALA A 421 0.16 -16.66 13.32
C ALA A 421 -0.55 -18.03 13.34
N CYS A 422 -0.19 -18.92 14.29
CA CYS A 422 -0.89 -20.19 14.48
C CYS A 422 -2.35 -19.98 14.88
N TYR A 423 -2.62 -19.10 15.83
CA TYR A 423 -3.99 -18.77 16.24
C TYR A 423 -4.79 -18.14 15.10
N VAL A 424 -4.20 -17.16 14.40
CA VAL A 424 -4.83 -16.50 13.21
C VAL A 424 -5.23 -17.56 12.19
N LEU A 425 -4.33 -18.48 11.91
CA LEU A 425 -4.58 -19.54 10.95
C LEU A 425 -5.70 -20.50 11.40
N GLY A 426 -5.68 -20.91 12.67
CA GLY A 426 -6.73 -21.78 13.23
C GLY A 426 -8.11 -21.18 13.07
N ASN A 427 -8.30 -19.89 13.36
CA ASN A 427 -9.58 -19.19 13.19
C ASN A 427 -10.00 -19.08 11.72
N LYS A 428 -9.07 -18.79 10.81
CA LYS A 428 -9.37 -18.75 9.38
C LYS A 428 -9.83 -20.10 8.85
N ILE A 429 -9.18 -21.19 9.26
CA ILE A 429 -9.59 -22.55 8.89
C ILE A 429 -10.96 -22.89 9.48
N SER A 430 -11.21 -22.58 10.77
CA SER A 430 -12.50 -22.77 11.43
C SER A 430 -13.62 -22.10 10.62
N ARG A 431 -13.46 -20.83 10.27
CA ARG A 431 -14.46 -20.08 9.48
C ARG A 431 -14.67 -20.66 8.09
N LEU A 432 -13.59 -21.10 7.41
CA LEU A 432 -13.70 -21.77 6.11
C LEU A 432 -14.48 -23.07 6.20
N VAL A 433 -14.18 -23.92 7.17
CA VAL A 433 -14.87 -25.20 7.39
C VAL A 433 -16.37 -25.00 7.63
N LYS A 434 -16.73 -23.94 8.37
CA LYS A 434 -18.14 -23.58 8.64
C LYS A 434 -18.88 -23.08 7.37
N THR A 435 -18.19 -22.45 6.43
CA THR A 435 -18.79 -21.75 5.28
C THR A 435 -18.69 -22.49 3.95
N LEU A 436 -17.70 -23.38 3.81
CA LEU A 436 -17.54 -24.21 2.62
C LEU A 436 -18.63 -25.30 2.56
N ASN A 437 -19.21 -25.48 1.39
CA ASN A 437 -20.07 -26.64 1.12
C ASN A 437 -19.25 -27.94 1.19
N ARG A 438 -19.93 -29.09 1.36
CA ARG A 438 -19.28 -30.40 1.36
C ARG A 438 -18.50 -30.63 0.08
N GLY A 439 -17.30 -31.19 0.22
CA GLY A 439 -16.42 -31.50 -0.91
C GLY A 439 -15.01 -31.80 -0.43
N PRO A 440 -14.13 -32.29 -1.31
CA PRO A 440 -12.85 -32.88 -0.92
C PRO A 440 -11.92 -31.91 -0.21
N VAL A 441 -11.86 -30.65 -0.63
CA VAL A 441 -11.02 -29.63 0.04
C VAL A 441 -11.55 -29.29 1.43
N ARG A 442 -12.89 -29.18 1.57
CA ARG A 442 -13.50 -28.98 2.88
C ARG A 442 -13.19 -30.15 3.82
N ASP A 443 -13.26 -31.37 3.34
CA ASP A 443 -13.00 -32.56 4.17
C ASP A 443 -11.54 -32.62 4.64
N ILE A 444 -10.59 -32.22 3.79
CA ILE A 444 -9.19 -32.05 4.20
C ILE A 444 -9.06 -30.95 5.25
N LEU A 445 -9.71 -29.80 5.05
CA LEU A 445 -9.66 -28.70 6.02
C LEU A 445 -10.35 -29.03 7.35
N VAL A 446 -11.39 -29.88 7.35
CA VAL A 446 -12.02 -30.41 8.57
C VAL A 446 -11.00 -31.25 9.36
N ARG A 447 -10.35 -32.21 8.70
CA ARG A 447 -9.29 -33.01 9.35
C ARG A 447 -8.13 -32.12 9.83
N CYS A 448 -7.74 -31.13 9.04
CA CYS A 448 -6.73 -30.15 9.45
C CYS A 448 -7.18 -29.39 10.70
N TYR A 449 -8.41 -28.91 10.72
CA TYR A 449 -8.99 -28.19 11.86
C TYR A 449 -9.02 -29.05 13.14
N GLU A 450 -9.50 -30.30 13.05
CA GLU A 450 -9.57 -31.22 14.19
C GLU A 450 -8.18 -31.49 14.78
N ARG A 451 -7.17 -31.65 13.93
CA ARG A 451 -5.78 -31.82 14.37
C ARG A 451 -5.21 -30.53 14.98
N LEU A 452 -5.47 -29.38 14.36
CA LEU A 452 -5.09 -28.09 14.92
C LEU A 452 -5.75 -27.87 16.29
N HIS A 453 -7.03 -28.20 16.41
CA HIS A 453 -7.75 -28.11 17.68
C HIS A 453 -7.06 -28.89 18.81
N SER A 454 -6.50 -30.05 18.50
CA SER A 454 -5.74 -30.85 19.49
C SER A 454 -4.38 -30.23 19.86
N CYS A 455 -3.83 -29.33 19.06
CA CYS A 455 -2.55 -28.67 19.32
C CYS A 455 -2.70 -27.44 20.25
N PHE A 456 -3.86 -26.79 20.25
CA PHE A 456 -4.08 -25.60 21.05
C PHE A 456 -4.49 -25.93 22.49
N PRO A 457 -4.08 -25.11 23.50
CA PRO A 457 -4.54 -25.26 24.87
C PRO A 457 -6.07 -25.12 24.96
N ARG A 458 -6.68 -25.83 25.91
CA ARG A 458 -8.15 -25.81 26.11
C ARG A 458 -8.68 -24.41 26.47
N ASP A 459 -7.91 -23.64 27.20
CA ASP A 459 -8.21 -22.27 27.62
C ASP A 459 -8.02 -21.22 26.49
N ALA A 460 -7.55 -21.67 25.33
CA ALA A 460 -7.39 -20.81 24.16
C ALA A 460 -8.68 -20.64 23.35
N TYR A 461 -9.77 -21.33 23.67
CA TYR A 461 -11.03 -21.27 22.94
C TYR A 461 -12.04 -20.31 23.60
N ALA A 462 -12.81 -19.59 22.79
CA ALA A 462 -13.91 -18.76 23.28
C ALA A 462 -15.07 -19.62 23.76
N GLU A 463 -15.71 -19.23 24.86
CA GLU A 463 -16.80 -20.00 25.48
C GLU A 463 -18.06 -20.06 24.60
N ASP A 464 -18.32 -19.03 23.78
CA ASP A 464 -19.60 -18.85 23.08
C ASP A 464 -19.62 -19.30 21.61
N ASP A 465 -18.48 -19.66 21.02
CA ASP A 465 -18.35 -19.76 19.56
C ASP A 465 -18.07 -21.15 19.00
N GLY A 466 -18.23 -22.17 19.83
CA GLY A 466 -18.16 -23.57 19.38
C GLY A 466 -16.87 -23.97 18.66
N GLY A 467 -15.75 -23.35 19.00
CA GLY A 467 -14.44 -23.75 18.48
C GLY A 467 -13.55 -22.67 17.87
N ASP A 468 -13.93 -21.40 17.94
CA ASP A 468 -13.00 -20.33 17.59
C ASP A 468 -12.03 -20.06 18.75
N LEU A 469 -10.77 -19.74 18.39
CA LEU A 469 -9.73 -19.42 19.37
C LEU A 469 -9.99 -18.03 19.98
N CYS A 470 -9.64 -17.85 21.27
CA CYS A 470 -9.92 -16.63 22.01
C CYS A 470 -9.49 -15.35 21.28
N ASP A 471 -10.40 -14.40 21.24
CA ASP A 471 -10.25 -13.11 20.53
C ASP A 471 -9.18 -12.18 21.10
N TRP A 472 -8.62 -12.45 22.29
CA TRP A 472 -7.51 -11.63 22.79
C TRP A 472 -6.25 -11.69 21.92
N LEU A 473 -6.17 -12.66 21.00
CA LEU A 473 -5.14 -12.78 19.95
C LEU A 473 -5.61 -12.29 18.59
N PHE A 474 -6.92 -12.10 18.43
CA PHE A 474 -7.55 -11.72 17.17
C PHE A 474 -8.35 -10.47 17.37
N PHE A 475 -7.92 -9.46 16.68
CA PHE A 475 -8.76 -8.29 16.45
C PHE A 475 -9.53 -8.55 15.17
N THR A 476 -10.80 -8.90 15.29
CA THR A 476 -11.73 -8.70 14.21
C THR A 476 -11.81 -7.21 13.95
N GLU A 477 -11.73 -6.81 12.69
CA GLU A 477 -11.69 -5.38 12.29
C GLU A 477 -12.84 -4.56 12.86
N GLU A 478 -13.93 -5.18 13.30
CA GLU A 478 -15.15 -4.53 13.75
C GLU A 478 -15.28 -4.38 15.28
N GLU A 479 -14.77 -5.31 16.09
CA GLU A 479 -15.03 -5.34 17.53
C GLU A 479 -13.80 -5.21 18.42
N GLY A 480 -12.66 -5.73 18.00
CA GLY A 480 -11.43 -5.77 18.80
C GLY A 480 -10.73 -4.43 19.02
N CYS A 481 -11.08 -3.42 18.25
CA CYS A 481 -10.57 -2.06 18.43
C CYS A 481 -11.20 -1.32 19.60
N THR A 482 -12.04 -1.96 20.39
CA THR A 482 -12.96 -1.21 21.22
C THR A 482 -12.34 -0.56 22.45
N ASN A 483 -12.24 -1.20 23.55
CA ASN A 483 -11.96 -0.46 24.80
C ASN A 483 -10.48 -0.45 25.18
N ALA A 484 -9.78 -1.52 24.92
CA ALA A 484 -8.40 -1.66 25.35
C ALA A 484 -7.42 -0.79 24.55
N ALA A 485 -7.55 -0.79 23.23
CA ALA A 485 -6.71 0.05 22.36
C ALA A 485 -7.00 1.54 22.51
N ARG A 486 -8.29 1.89 22.75
CA ARG A 486 -8.69 3.27 23.09
C ARG A 486 -8.09 3.70 24.42
N SER A 487 -8.14 2.83 25.44
CA SER A 487 -7.52 3.09 26.75
C SER A 487 -6.03 3.39 26.60
N THR A 488 -5.30 2.60 25.80
CA THR A 488 -3.87 2.83 25.59
C THR A 488 -3.60 4.08 24.76
N ALA A 489 -4.39 4.36 23.73
CA ALA A 489 -4.28 5.60 22.97
C ALA A 489 -4.52 6.82 23.85
N VAL A 490 -5.51 6.77 24.74
CA VAL A 490 -5.80 7.83 25.70
C VAL A 490 -4.68 7.98 26.74
N GLN A 491 -4.12 6.88 27.23
CA GLN A 491 -2.99 6.91 28.17
C GLN A 491 -1.73 7.49 27.53
N LEU A 492 -1.41 7.10 26.28
CA LEU A 492 -0.31 7.68 25.52
C LEU A 492 -0.55 9.15 25.21
N TRP A 493 -1.77 9.49 24.82
CA TRP A 493 -2.16 10.89 24.61
C TRP A 493 -2.03 11.72 25.88
N SER A 494 -2.55 11.22 27.03
CA SER A 494 -2.40 11.84 28.32
C SER A 494 -0.95 12.04 28.71
N ALA A 495 -0.12 11.01 28.53
CA ALA A 495 1.31 11.07 28.80
C ALA A 495 2.02 12.08 27.89
N MET A 496 1.67 12.13 26.62
CA MET A 496 2.25 13.05 25.64
C MET A 496 1.89 14.51 25.90
N TRP A 497 0.68 14.77 26.39
CA TRP A 497 0.19 16.12 26.66
C TRP A 497 0.35 16.54 28.12
N GLN A 498 0.73 15.64 29.04
CA GLN A 498 0.73 15.84 30.49
C GLN A 498 -0.62 16.37 31.01
N ARG A 499 -1.70 15.94 30.41
CA ARG A 499 -3.06 16.28 30.80
C ARG A 499 -3.84 15.01 31.04
N PRO A 500 -4.54 14.88 32.16
CA PRO A 500 -5.47 13.79 32.35
C PRO A 500 -6.57 13.90 31.30
N ILE A 501 -6.84 12.80 30.62
CA ILE A 501 -7.96 12.67 29.69
C ILE A 501 -8.85 11.57 30.26
N GLU A 502 -10.08 11.91 30.56
CA GLU A 502 -11.07 10.93 30.99
C GLU A 502 -11.56 10.14 29.79
N LEU A 503 -11.65 8.83 29.96
CA LEU A 503 -12.28 7.94 28.98
C LEU A 503 -13.78 8.23 28.95
N ARG A 504 -14.26 8.69 27.81
CA ARG A 504 -15.70 8.85 27.57
C ARG A 504 -16.33 7.48 27.29
N SER A 505 -17.64 7.39 27.53
CA SER A 505 -18.40 6.17 27.24
C SER A 505 -18.30 5.77 25.77
N ALA A 506 -18.47 4.47 25.48
CA ALA A 506 -18.37 3.95 24.11
C ALA A 506 -19.33 4.64 23.10
N SER A 507 -20.46 5.16 23.57
CA SER A 507 -21.42 5.92 22.76
C SER A 507 -20.90 7.30 22.33
N GLU A 508 -20.11 7.97 23.19
CA GLU A 508 -19.54 9.29 22.92
C GLU A 508 -18.28 9.17 22.03
N SER A 509 -17.57 8.05 22.10
CA SER A 509 -16.39 7.81 21.24
C SER A 509 -16.75 7.49 19.79
N ARG A 510 -17.92 6.93 19.49
CA ARG A 510 -18.39 6.68 18.12
C ARG A 510 -18.67 7.96 17.31
N ALA A 511 -19.00 9.06 17.98
CA ALA A 511 -19.23 10.34 17.31
C ALA A 511 -17.97 11.01 16.75
N VAL A 512 -16.78 10.53 17.14
CA VAL A 512 -15.48 11.11 16.77
C VAL A 512 -14.83 10.34 15.60
N GLU A 513 -15.41 9.27 15.11
CA GLU A 513 -14.85 8.36 14.09
C GLU A 513 -15.05 8.80 12.62
N GLY A 514 -15.43 10.04 12.37
CA GLY A 514 -15.52 10.59 11.01
C GLY A 514 -14.13 10.90 10.41
N ASN A 515 -14.04 10.88 9.08
CA ASN A 515 -12.83 11.11 8.28
C ASN A 515 -12.02 12.39 8.60
N ALA A 516 -12.59 13.36 9.31
CA ALA A 516 -11.90 14.56 9.78
C ALA A 516 -10.83 14.25 10.85
N VAL A 517 -11.04 13.21 11.65
CA VAL A 517 -10.17 12.84 12.78
C VAL A 517 -8.81 12.31 12.32
N LYS A 518 -8.73 11.63 11.19
CA LYS A 518 -7.47 11.07 10.71
C LYS A 518 -6.44 12.14 10.32
N HIS A 519 -6.89 13.25 9.75
CA HIS A 519 -6.02 14.40 9.45
C HIS A 519 -5.62 15.19 10.70
N ASP A 520 -6.53 15.31 11.65
CA ASP A 520 -6.23 15.96 12.92
C ASP A 520 -5.29 15.12 13.79
N ILE A 521 -5.41 13.81 13.75
CA ILE A 521 -4.52 12.88 14.45
C ILE A 521 -3.08 12.98 13.92
N ASP A 522 -2.86 13.05 12.61
CA ASP A 522 -1.51 13.20 12.05
C ASP A 522 -0.89 14.57 12.39
N ASN A 523 -1.70 15.62 12.40
CA ASN A 523 -1.26 16.95 12.86
C ASN A 523 -0.99 16.98 14.36
N VAL A 524 -1.79 16.30 15.14
CA VAL A 524 -1.61 16.18 16.59
C VAL A 524 -0.40 15.35 16.94
N ARG A 525 -0.15 14.22 16.25
CA ARG A 525 1.06 13.40 16.38
C ARG A 525 2.29 14.25 16.10
N LEU A 526 2.27 14.94 14.98
CA LEU A 526 3.33 15.85 14.60
C LEU A 526 3.51 16.93 15.67
N ALA A 527 2.44 17.56 16.14
CA ALA A 527 2.48 18.59 17.18
C ALA A 527 3.01 18.04 18.52
N CYS A 528 2.59 16.87 18.94
CA CYS A 528 3.06 16.20 20.15
C CYS A 528 4.55 15.87 20.05
N PHE A 529 4.94 15.26 18.94
CA PHE A 529 6.31 14.93 18.64
C PHE A 529 7.23 16.17 18.67
N LEU A 530 6.80 17.24 18.01
CA LEU A 530 7.55 18.49 17.88
C LEU A 530 7.65 19.30 19.17
N ARG A 531 6.70 19.12 20.10
CA ARG A 531 6.67 19.86 21.37
C ARG A 531 7.67 19.31 22.39
N ARG A 532 8.10 18.05 22.25
CA ARG A 532 8.90 17.35 23.26
C ARG A 532 10.24 16.80 22.80
N GLY A 533 10.54 16.83 21.50
CA GLY A 533 11.72 16.19 20.94
C GLY A 533 11.64 14.66 20.96
N ALA A 534 12.54 13.99 20.26
CA ALA A 534 12.61 12.54 20.11
C ALA A 534 12.96 11.77 21.40
N SER A 535 13.30 12.47 22.48
CA SER A 535 13.79 11.90 23.73
C SER A 535 12.72 11.28 24.64
N TYR A 536 11.45 11.40 24.29
CA TYR A 536 10.41 10.69 25.02
C TYR A 536 10.24 9.30 24.45
N GLY A 537 10.77 8.32 25.19
CA GLY A 537 10.75 6.90 24.95
C GLY A 537 9.38 6.26 24.70
N ILE A 538 8.68 6.72 23.68
CA ILE A 538 7.64 5.93 23.05
C ILE A 538 8.40 4.79 22.36
N PRO A 539 8.13 3.53 22.69
CA PRO A 539 8.85 2.42 22.11
C PRO A 539 8.74 2.51 20.59
N THR A 540 9.87 2.80 19.97
CA THR A 540 9.99 2.92 18.53
C THR A 540 10.03 1.55 17.91
N GLY A 541 9.35 1.38 16.81
CA GLY A 541 9.61 0.30 15.84
C GLY A 541 9.04 -1.08 16.15
N LYS A 542 8.52 -1.37 17.35
CA LYS A 542 7.95 -2.70 17.66
C LYS A 542 6.42 -2.77 17.69
N PHE A 543 5.75 -1.70 17.35
CA PHE A 543 4.31 -1.70 17.12
C PHE A 543 3.88 -2.26 15.76
N LYS A 544 4.80 -2.78 14.99
CA LYS A 544 4.51 -3.48 13.73
C LYS A 544 3.80 -4.81 13.97
N GLU A 545 3.97 -5.33 15.16
CA GLU A 545 3.38 -6.58 15.57
C GLU A 545 2.33 -6.28 16.64
N SER A 546 1.20 -6.90 16.52
CA SER A 546 0.14 -6.93 17.51
C SER A 546 0.69 -7.49 18.84
N ARG A 547 1.46 -6.70 19.56
CA ARG A 547 1.81 -7.04 20.93
C ARG A 547 0.63 -6.72 21.82
N ILE A 548 0.07 -7.76 22.34
CA ILE A 548 -0.95 -7.70 23.36
C ILE A 548 -0.26 -7.44 24.68
N THR A 549 -0.52 -6.29 25.29
CA THR A 549 -0.08 -5.97 26.63
C THR A 549 -1.28 -5.92 27.56
N ARG A 550 -1.21 -6.60 28.69
CA ARG A 550 -2.22 -6.44 29.77
C ARG A 550 -1.95 -5.15 30.52
N ASP A 551 -2.96 -4.33 30.65
CA ASP A 551 -2.91 -3.23 31.62
C ASP A 551 -2.86 -3.83 33.03
N LYS A 552 -1.78 -3.52 33.75
CA LYS A 552 -1.59 -4.02 35.13
C LYS A 552 -2.63 -3.51 36.12
N LYS A 553 -3.35 -2.44 35.81
CA LYS A 553 -4.36 -1.84 36.69
C LYS A 553 -5.78 -2.29 36.40
N SER A 554 -6.15 -2.45 35.14
CA SER A 554 -7.51 -2.83 34.73
C SER A 554 -7.66 -4.32 34.44
N GLY A 555 -6.57 -5.03 34.21
CA GLY A 555 -6.61 -6.41 33.72
C GLY A 555 -7.00 -6.55 32.25
N GLU A 556 -7.26 -5.45 31.56
CA GLU A 556 -7.65 -5.43 30.16
C GLU A 556 -6.48 -5.73 29.22
N THR A 557 -6.76 -6.38 28.12
CA THR A 557 -5.78 -6.75 27.10
C THR A 557 -5.75 -5.71 25.99
N LEU A 558 -4.58 -5.14 25.75
CA LEU A 558 -4.37 -4.03 24.83
C LEU A 558 -3.58 -4.49 23.60
N SER A 559 -3.98 -4.06 22.40
CA SER A 559 -3.28 -4.36 21.14
C SER A 559 -2.38 -3.23 20.68
N GLY A 560 -1.12 -3.54 20.39
CA GLY A 560 -0.18 -2.58 19.81
C GLY A 560 -0.51 -2.16 18.38
N VAL A 561 -1.15 -3.01 17.58
CA VAL A 561 -1.51 -2.71 16.18
C VAL A 561 -2.52 -1.58 16.11
N THR A 562 -3.48 -1.57 17.00
CA THR A 562 -4.50 -0.51 17.04
C THR A 562 -3.91 0.84 17.40
N LEU A 563 -2.87 0.86 18.24
CA LEU A 563 -2.13 2.09 18.56
C LEU A 563 -1.46 2.70 17.35
N VAL A 564 -0.88 1.90 16.45
CA VAL A 564 -0.26 2.40 15.22
C VAL A 564 -1.31 2.90 14.22
N SER A 565 -2.47 2.29 14.16
CA SER A 565 -3.56 2.75 13.26
C SER A 565 -4.30 3.97 13.80
N ILE A 566 -4.33 4.17 15.12
CA ILE A 566 -4.96 5.32 15.78
C ILE A 566 -3.97 6.48 15.93
N LEU A 567 -2.73 6.18 16.20
CA LEU A 567 -1.64 7.13 16.22
C LEU A 567 -1.06 7.34 14.83
#